data_249a27054edaa48774289de994705d7d
#
_entry.id   249a27054edaa48774289de994705d7d
#
_cell.length_a   1.000
_cell.length_b   1.000
_cell.length_c   1.000
_cell.angle_alpha   90.00
_cell.angle_beta   90.00
_cell.angle_gamma   90.00
#
_symmetry.space_group_name_H-M   'P 1'
#
loop_
_entity.id
_entity.type
_entity.pdbx_description
1 polymer ?
#
loop_
_entity_poly.entity_id
_entity_poly.type
_entity_poly.pdbx_seq_one_letter_code
_entity_poly.pdbx_strand_id
1 'polypeptide(L)'
;MSLRKWIGCLGAVCLCCGCGDDAPAPGKRPPGGNGPDPAEKESYRLFMGNTHAHCRYSGDAVQTDENSVENHFRLAKANGYDFYCVTDHSQYESYTPQAWEHIKAAADAATDASFVAIRGYEHSENNGPGSKGHQNVYNSSDYLNALAEGIDMPYFHNWLADAANAGAVVSMNHPGKEQYGGFACYNEQARPHIRLIELINGTDDYHESFLAALAKGWKVSPVAGCDNHATKPIAAWQPRTGVAAKKLTRESLLEAMAAGRTYATYDKNLRLLYYVNNHVMGSEIRTSADELTFEIEASDPDTSDASDRIVRIEIVGEGNRVVASETFSAHRVDWKVRVPRGQKYYYLKVYSASSDAPTAYAAPVWMK
;
A
#
# COMPACT_ATOMS: atom_id res chain seq x y z
N MET A 1 41.08 39.11 34.75
CA MET A 1 40.65 40.09 35.79
C MET A 1 39.26 39.72 36.18
N SER A 2 39.19 39.10 37.29
CA SER A 2 38.60 39.48 38.60
C SER A 2 37.11 39.18 38.66
N LEU A 3 36.72 38.16 39.28
CA LEU A 3 36.58 37.73 40.68
C LEU A 3 35.30 38.22 41.39
N ARG A 4 34.60 37.24 41.95
CA ARG A 4 33.90 37.23 43.26
C ARG A 4 32.49 37.80 43.32
N LYS A 5 31.58 37.32 44.16
CA LYS A 5 31.45 36.26 45.19
C LYS A 5 30.05 36.39 45.79
N TRP A 6 29.44 35.25 46.12
CA TRP A 6 28.81 34.90 47.40
C TRP A 6 27.66 35.69 48.01
N ILE A 7 26.66 34.94 48.52
CA ILE A 7 26.02 34.83 49.88
C ILE A 7 24.51 34.66 49.62
N GLY A 8 23.71 33.66 49.98
CA GLY A 8 23.63 32.84 51.15
C GLY A 8 22.64 33.39 52.18
N CYS A 9 21.49 32.74 52.44
CA CYS A 9 20.74 32.68 53.73
C CYS A 9 19.42 31.90 53.43
N LEU A 10 19.26 30.74 53.98
CA LEU A 10 18.66 30.29 55.24
C LEU A 10 17.21 30.72 55.49
N GLY A 11 16.31 29.78 55.46
CA GLY A 11 15.49 29.42 56.60
C GLY A 11 14.07 29.93 56.61
N ALA A 12 13.10 29.04 56.49
CA ALA A 12 12.04 28.89 57.48
C ALA A 12 11.18 27.63 57.17
N VAL A 13 11.14 26.75 58.12
CA VAL A 13 10.25 25.62 58.29
C VAL A 13 8.89 26.13 58.70
N CYS A 14 7.81 25.70 58.06
CA CYS A 14 6.49 25.72 58.63
C CYS A 14 5.82 24.35 58.40
N LEU A 15 5.71 23.60 59.49
CA LEU A 15 4.80 22.44 59.58
C LEU A 15 3.37 22.96 59.63
N CYS A 16 2.49 22.39 58.82
CA CYS A 16 1.09 22.24 59.13
C CYS A 16 0.63 20.87 58.68
N CYS A 17 0.09 20.14 59.63
CA CYS A 17 -0.53 18.82 59.51
C CYS A 17 -1.80 18.84 58.67
N GLY A 18 -2.06 17.69 58.01
CA GLY A 18 -3.37 17.09 58.10
C GLY A 18 -4.12 16.82 56.85
N CYS A 19 -4.44 15.60 56.71
CA CYS A 19 -5.52 14.90 56.06
C CYS A 19 -5.09 14.08 54.83
N GLY A 20 -5.06 12.80 55.04
CA GLY A 20 -4.83 11.79 54.01
C GLY A 20 -6.01 11.67 53.07
N ASP A 21 -5.68 11.38 51.83
CA ASP A 21 -6.50 10.60 50.92
C ASP A 21 -5.56 9.57 50.29
N ASP A 22 -5.72 8.34 50.74
CA ASP A 22 -5.04 7.17 50.21
C ASP A 22 -5.58 6.90 48.82
N ALA A 23 -4.83 7.32 47.78
CA ALA A 23 -4.99 6.77 46.44
C ALA A 23 -4.47 5.32 46.46
N PRO A 24 -5.22 4.33 45.95
CA PRO A 24 -4.75 2.95 45.91
C PRO A 24 -3.50 2.87 45.04
N ALA A 25 -2.46 2.23 45.58
CA ALA A 25 -1.24 1.92 44.84
C ALA A 25 -1.55 1.10 43.61
N PRO A 26 -0.86 1.31 42.45
CA PRO A 26 -1.06 0.51 41.28
C PRO A 26 -0.80 -0.95 41.62
N GLY A 27 -1.81 -1.78 41.42
CA GLY A 27 -1.76 -3.22 41.69
C GLY A 27 -0.62 -3.88 40.95
N LYS A 28 0.23 -4.60 41.70
CA LYS A 28 1.27 -5.45 41.12
C LYS A 28 0.64 -6.45 40.17
N ARG A 29 1.01 -6.40 38.90
CA ARG A 29 0.70 -7.39 37.86
C ARG A 29 1.14 -8.78 38.33
N PRO A 30 0.34 -9.83 38.17
CA PRO A 30 0.78 -11.17 38.50
C PRO A 30 1.95 -11.60 37.59
N PRO A 31 2.94 -12.33 38.09
CA PRO A 31 4.05 -12.82 37.29
C PRO A 31 3.57 -14.02 36.46
N GLY A 32 3.52 -13.87 35.13
CA GLY A 32 3.22 -14.97 34.24
C GLY A 32 2.73 -14.54 32.88
N GLY A 33 3.67 -14.32 31.94
CA GLY A 33 3.37 -14.13 30.54
C GLY A 33 4.53 -13.44 29.80
N ASN A 34 5.53 -14.21 29.38
CA ASN A 34 6.58 -13.77 28.45
C ASN A 34 6.05 -13.64 27.01
N GLY A 35 4.97 -12.89 26.82
CA GLY A 35 4.54 -12.45 25.49
C GLY A 35 4.94 -10.99 25.31
N PRO A 36 5.31 -10.55 24.11
CA PRO A 36 5.46 -9.13 23.84
C PRO A 36 4.17 -8.41 24.23
N ASP A 37 4.30 -7.19 24.81
CA ASP A 37 3.14 -6.34 25.10
C ASP A 37 2.27 -6.23 23.84
N PRO A 38 0.93 -6.29 23.97
CA PRO A 38 0.06 -6.11 22.82
C PRO A 38 0.38 -4.74 22.20
N ALA A 39 0.62 -4.76 20.88
CA ALA A 39 0.87 -3.52 20.14
C ALA A 39 -0.29 -2.54 20.38
N GLU A 40 0.03 -1.26 20.57
CA GLU A 40 -0.98 -0.23 20.59
C GLU A 40 -1.60 -0.09 19.19
N LYS A 41 -2.95 -0.09 19.10
CA LYS A 41 -3.66 0.02 17.84
C LYS A 41 -3.45 1.42 17.26
N GLU A 42 -2.71 1.50 16.16
CA GLU A 42 -2.50 2.75 15.43
C GLU A 42 -3.71 3.08 14.54
N SER A 43 -4.05 4.36 14.43
CA SER A 43 -5.10 4.83 13.52
C SER A 43 -4.53 5.25 12.17
N TYR A 44 -5.26 4.94 11.11
CA TYR A 44 -4.93 5.31 9.72
C TYR A 44 -6.15 5.93 9.04
N ARG A 45 -5.89 6.72 8.00
CA ARG A 45 -6.89 7.22 7.07
C ARG A 45 -6.74 6.45 5.76
N LEU A 46 -7.85 6.26 5.05
CA LEU A 46 -7.86 5.60 3.76
C LEU A 46 -7.88 6.63 2.64
N PHE A 47 -6.98 6.48 1.68
CA PHE A 47 -6.85 7.32 0.49
C PHE A 47 -6.99 6.45 -0.75
N MET A 48 -7.81 6.92 -1.71
CA MET A 48 -8.17 6.17 -2.92
C MET A 48 -7.48 6.75 -4.13
N GLY A 49 -6.77 5.92 -4.89
CA GLY A 49 -6.03 6.41 -6.04
C GLY A 49 -5.78 5.38 -7.13
N ASN A 50 -4.94 5.77 -8.07
CA ASN A 50 -4.45 4.93 -9.15
C ASN A 50 -2.94 4.82 -9.12
N THR A 51 -2.43 3.61 -9.35
CA THR A 51 -0.99 3.32 -9.28
C THR A 51 -0.33 3.16 -10.66
N HIS A 52 -1.10 3.14 -11.77
CA HIS A 52 -0.56 2.85 -13.09
C HIS A 52 -1.26 3.66 -14.18
N ALA A 53 -0.52 4.49 -14.89
CA ALA A 53 -1.03 5.29 -16.01
C ALA A 53 0.09 5.81 -16.90
N HIS A 54 -0.22 5.97 -18.20
CA HIS A 54 0.72 6.41 -19.23
C HIS A 54 0.27 7.72 -19.85
N CYS A 55 1.15 8.72 -19.85
CA CYS A 55 0.97 9.95 -20.59
C CYS A 55 1.72 9.87 -21.93
N ARG A 56 1.81 10.99 -22.65
CA ARG A 56 2.47 11.04 -23.97
C ARG A 56 3.97 10.72 -23.96
N TYR A 57 4.60 10.52 -22.79
CA TYR A 57 5.98 10.06 -22.70
C TYR A 57 6.15 8.55 -22.90
N SER A 58 5.08 7.77 -22.78
CA SER A 58 5.04 6.41 -23.29
C SER A 58 4.83 6.42 -24.79
N GLY A 59 5.71 5.77 -25.57
CA GLY A 59 5.64 5.78 -27.04
C GLY A 59 4.41 5.08 -27.62
N ASP A 60 3.77 4.21 -26.85
CA ASP A 60 2.53 3.49 -27.18
C ASP A 60 1.25 4.19 -26.68
N ALA A 61 1.39 5.25 -25.89
CA ALA A 61 0.27 6.07 -25.45
C ALA A 61 -0.15 7.09 -26.53
N VAL A 62 -1.34 7.68 -26.37
CA VAL A 62 -1.83 8.73 -27.27
C VAL A 62 -0.89 9.94 -27.27
N GLN A 63 -0.35 10.26 -28.45
CA GLN A 63 0.66 11.28 -28.64
C GLN A 63 0.07 12.67 -28.92
N THR A 64 -0.80 13.15 -28.02
CA THR A 64 -1.40 14.50 -28.12
C THR A 64 -1.12 15.31 -26.86
N ASP A 65 -1.25 16.62 -26.96
CA ASP A 65 -1.11 17.53 -25.82
C ASP A 65 -2.20 17.29 -24.74
N GLU A 66 -3.34 16.73 -25.12
CA GLU A 66 -4.37 16.33 -24.17
C GLU A 66 -3.93 15.16 -23.27
N ASN A 67 -3.00 14.32 -23.75
CA ASN A 67 -2.44 13.21 -22.97
C ASN A 67 -1.15 13.64 -22.22
N SER A 68 -1.07 14.89 -21.78
CA SER A 68 0.04 15.38 -20.98
C SER A 68 -0.06 14.92 -19.52
N VAL A 69 1.09 14.89 -18.83
CA VAL A 69 1.15 14.51 -17.40
C VAL A 69 0.31 15.45 -16.52
N GLU A 70 0.26 16.75 -16.84
CA GLU A 70 -0.52 17.76 -16.13
C GLU A 70 -2.02 17.46 -16.26
N ASN A 71 -2.47 17.07 -17.45
CA ASN A 71 -3.86 16.70 -17.68
C ASN A 71 -4.25 15.44 -16.94
N HIS A 72 -3.37 14.44 -16.84
CA HIS A 72 -3.61 13.26 -16.00
C HIS A 72 -3.87 13.65 -14.56
N PHE A 73 -3.00 14.44 -13.93
CA PHE A 73 -3.17 14.87 -12.54
C PHE A 73 -4.42 15.76 -12.36
N ARG A 74 -4.65 16.70 -13.26
CA ARG A 74 -5.82 17.59 -13.22
C ARG A 74 -7.14 16.81 -13.31
N LEU A 75 -7.21 15.84 -14.23
CA LEU A 75 -8.41 15.01 -14.40
C LEU A 75 -8.61 14.04 -13.25
N ALA A 76 -7.55 13.42 -12.74
CA ALA A 76 -7.62 12.55 -11.58
C ALA A 76 -8.17 13.31 -10.37
N LYS A 77 -7.61 14.48 -10.06
CA LYS A 77 -8.12 15.35 -8.99
C LYS A 77 -9.59 15.73 -9.18
N ALA A 78 -9.98 16.11 -10.40
CA ALA A 78 -11.35 16.49 -10.73
C ALA A 78 -12.36 15.33 -10.61
N ASN A 79 -11.88 14.07 -10.71
CA ASN A 79 -12.68 12.85 -10.61
C ASN A 79 -12.55 12.14 -9.24
N GLY A 80 -12.11 12.87 -8.21
CA GLY A 80 -12.17 12.40 -6.83
C GLY A 80 -11.10 11.39 -6.42
N TYR A 81 -9.99 11.31 -7.16
CA TYR A 81 -8.82 10.56 -6.69
C TYR A 81 -8.11 11.37 -5.59
N ASP A 82 -7.71 10.70 -4.51
CA ASP A 82 -6.85 11.31 -3.48
C ASP A 82 -5.39 11.35 -3.96
N PHE A 83 -4.97 10.36 -4.74
CA PHE A 83 -3.63 10.31 -5.35
C PHE A 83 -3.65 9.67 -6.73
N TYR A 84 -2.64 9.98 -7.53
CA TYR A 84 -2.50 9.42 -8.88
C TYR A 84 -1.03 9.29 -9.25
N CYS A 85 -0.64 8.10 -9.76
CA CYS A 85 0.69 7.85 -10.27
C CYS A 85 0.69 7.91 -11.80
N VAL A 86 1.70 8.59 -12.38
CA VAL A 86 2.05 8.49 -13.79
C VAL A 86 3.34 7.70 -13.89
N THR A 87 3.34 6.64 -14.71
CA THR A 87 4.35 5.59 -14.75
C THR A 87 4.66 5.19 -16.19
N ASP A 88 5.05 6.16 -17.01
CA ASP A 88 5.36 5.95 -18.42
C ASP A 88 6.46 4.89 -18.62
N HIS A 89 6.36 4.14 -19.69
CA HIS A 89 7.38 3.17 -20.08
C HIS A 89 8.75 3.83 -20.31
N SER A 90 9.78 3.35 -19.60
CA SER A 90 11.13 3.93 -19.64
C SER A 90 11.96 3.54 -20.86
N GLN A 91 11.51 2.58 -21.68
CA GLN A 91 12.25 2.08 -22.84
C GLN A 91 12.03 2.89 -24.13
N TYR A 92 11.03 3.75 -24.19
CA TYR A 92 10.75 4.52 -25.40
C TYR A 92 11.67 5.74 -25.55
N GLU A 93 11.95 6.14 -26.79
CA GLU A 93 12.76 7.31 -27.08
C GLU A 93 12.18 8.63 -26.54
N SER A 94 10.86 8.69 -26.36
CA SER A 94 10.16 9.82 -25.75
C SER A 94 10.44 9.97 -24.25
N TYR A 95 10.90 8.88 -23.57
CA TYR A 95 11.21 8.90 -22.14
C TYR A 95 12.69 9.29 -21.93
N THR A 96 12.94 10.57 -21.91
CA THR A 96 14.28 11.16 -21.79
C THR A 96 14.54 11.65 -20.35
N PRO A 97 15.80 11.99 -19.98
CA PRO A 97 16.07 12.67 -18.70
C PRO A 97 15.25 13.96 -18.53
N GLN A 98 14.97 14.68 -19.60
CA GLN A 98 14.12 15.88 -19.57
C GLN A 98 12.65 15.52 -19.28
N ALA A 99 12.14 14.43 -19.87
CA ALA A 99 10.78 13.91 -19.57
C ALA A 99 10.68 13.50 -18.10
N TRP A 100 11.69 12.79 -17.57
CA TRP A 100 11.76 12.37 -16.17
C TRP A 100 11.70 13.58 -15.21
N GLU A 101 12.49 14.62 -15.44
CA GLU A 101 12.46 15.84 -14.63
C GLU A 101 11.16 16.63 -14.81
N HIS A 102 10.58 16.64 -16.01
CA HIS A 102 9.30 17.29 -16.26
C HIS A 102 8.15 16.61 -15.51
N ILE A 103 8.07 15.27 -15.52
CA ILE A 103 7.06 14.51 -14.77
C ILE A 103 7.16 14.82 -13.26
N LYS A 104 8.39 14.92 -12.74
CA LYS A 104 8.63 15.30 -11.34
C LYS A 104 8.11 16.71 -11.04
N ALA A 105 8.46 17.68 -11.89
CA ALA A 105 8.00 19.06 -11.70
C ALA A 105 6.47 19.18 -11.79
N ALA A 106 5.84 18.46 -12.73
CA ALA A 106 4.39 18.40 -12.87
C ALA A 106 3.72 17.77 -11.64
N ALA A 107 4.30 16.68 -11.09
CA ALA A 107 3.80 16.04 -9.89
C ALA A 107 3.92 16.98 -8.65
N ASP A 108 5.01 17.72 -8.55
CA ASP A 108 5.21 18.67 -7.46
C ASP A 108 4.20 19.84 -7.56
N ALA A 109 3.96 20.35 -8.78
CA ALA A 109 3.01 21.43 -9.02
C ALA A 109 1.54 21.01 -8.81
N ALA A 110 1.19 19.75 -9.07
CA ALA A 110 -0.18 19.23 -8.94
C ALA A 110 -0.54 18.83 -7.51
N THR A 111 0.46 18.62 -6.65
CA THR A 111 0.26 18.16 -5.26
C THR A 111 -0.16 19.31 -4.35
N ASP A 112 -1.25 19.10 -3.59
CA ASP A 112 -1.71 20.02 -2.54
C ASP A 112 -2.37 19.28 -1.36
N ALA A 113 -3.07 19.99 -0.49
CA ALA A 113 -3.72 19.42 0.69
C ALA A 113 -4.86 18.42 0.36
N SER A 114 -5.38 18.41 -0.87
CA SER A 114 -6.52 17.60 -1.31
C SER A 114 -6.18 16.52 -2.32
N PHE A 115 -4.96 16.56 -2.89
CA PHE A 115 -4.52 15.63 -3.93
C PHE A 115 -3.01 15.45 -3.92
N VAL A 116 -2.53 14.23 -4.13
CA VAL A 116 -1.12 13.91 -4.23
C VAL A 116 -0.80 13.28 -5.59
N ALA A 117 0.03 13.95 -6.36
CA ALA A 117 0.62 13.40 -7.57
C ALA A 117 1.93 12.66 -7.26
N ILE A 118 2.10 11.47 -7.83
CA ILE A 118 3.30 10.65 -7.63
C ILE A 118 3.95 10.37 -8.98
N ARG A 119 5.24 10.69 -9.07
CA ARG A 119 6.08 10.32 -10.19
C ARG A 119 6.53 8.88 -10.05
N GLY A 120 6.49 8.15 -11.16
CA GLY A 120 7.10 6.85 -11.33
C GLY A 120 7.49 6.61 -12.78
N TYR A 121 7.91 5.40 -13.06
CA TYR A 121 8.05 4.89 -14.41
C TYR A 121 7.77 3.39 -14.45
N GLU A 122 7.41 2.85 -15.59
CA GLU A 122 7.28 1.44 -15.79
C GLU A 122 8.54 0.86 -16.43
N HIS A 123 9.24 0.05 -15.66
CA HIS A 123 10.36 -0.77 -16.12
C HIS A 123 9.80 -2.02 -16.79
N SER A 124 9.82 -2.03 -18.14
CA SER A 124 9.19 -3.09 -18.93
C SER A 124 10.26 -4.02 -19.50
N GLU A 125 10.66 -5.00 -18.71
CA GLU A 125 11.63 -6.01 -19.13
C GLU A 125 10.91 -7.09 -19.96
N ASN A 126 11.18 -7.08 -21.26
CA ASN A 126 10.54 -7.98 -22.23
C ASN A 126 11.48 -9.07 -22.77
N ASN A 127 12.79 -8.94 -22.59
CA ASN A 127 13.78 -9.73 -23.30
C ASN A 127 14.84 -10.41 -22.41
N GLY A 128 14.85 -10.15 -21.11
CA GLY A 128 15.85 -10.67 -20.21
C GLY A 128 15.74 -12.19 -20.01
N PRO A 129 16.85 -12.84 -19.67
CA PRO A 129 16.88 -14.29 -19.44
C PRO A 129 16.03 -14.66 -18.22
N GLY A 130 14.99 -15.46 -18.46
CA GLY A 130 14.21 -16.09 -17.40
C GLY A 130 13.14 -15.21 -16.74
N SER A 131 13.01 -13.95 -17.14
CA SER A 131 11.98 -13.10 -16.55
C SER A 131 11.54 -11.99 -17.48
N LYS A 132 10.36 -12.12 -17.97
CA LYS A 132 9.63 -11.03 -18.58
C LYS A 132 8.71 -10.49 -17.52
N GLY A 133 8.55 -9.18 -17.43
CA GLY A 133 7.63 -8.58 -16.48
C GLY A 133 7.77 -7.06 -16.45
N HIS A 134 6.66 -6.40 -16.19
CA HIS A 134 6.63 -4.96 -16.08
C HIS A 134 6.54 -4.58 -14.59
N GLN A 135 7.24 -3.54 -14.20
CA GLN A 135 7.27 -3.10 -12.81
C GLN A 135 7.18 -1.58 -12.74
N ASN A 136 6.16 -1.08 -12.06
CA ASN A 136 6.13 0.34 -11.72
C ASN A 136 7.10 0.63 -10.60
N VAL A 137 7.93 1.64 -10.79
CA VAL A 137 8.89 2.13 -9.80
C VAL A 137 8.48 3.53 -9.39
N TYR A 138 8.16 3.72 -8.12
CA TYR A 138 7.77 5.01 -7.57
C TYR A 138 8.92 5.58 -6.74
N ASN A 139 9.14 6.90 -6.82
CA ASN A 139 10.04 7.65 -5.96
C ASN A 139 11.52 7.20 -5.99
N SER A 140 11.98 6.58 -7.08
CA SER A 140 13.41 6.32 -7.29
C SER A 140 14.19 7.60 -7.53
N SER A 141 15.51 7.55 -7.34
CA SER A 141 16.42 8.68 -7.61
C SER A 141 16.53 8.99 -9.09
N ASP A 142 16.46 7.96 -9.94
CA ASP A 142 16.59 8.01 -11.38
C ASP A 142 15.71 6.90 -11.99
N TYR A 143 15.77 6.71 -13.30
CA TYR A 143 15.09 5.64 -14.01
C TYR A 143 16.08 4.76 -14.78
N LEU A 144 15.68 3.53 -15.10
CA LEU A 144 16.41 2.65 -15.99
C LEU A 144 15.65 2.45 -17.30
N ASN A 145 16.34 2.58 -18.45
CA ASN A 145 15.81 2.11 -19.70
C ASN A 145 15.85 0.57 -19.73
N ALA A 146 14.70 -0.08 -19.68
CA ALA A 146 14.59 -1.53 -19.59
C ALA A 146 15.16 -2.29 -20.80
N LEU A 147 15.30 -1.64 -21.95
CA LEU A 147 15.86 -2.23 -23.17
C LEU A 147 17.31 -1.82 -23.44
N ALA A 148 17.96 -1.05 -22.55
CA ALA A 148 19.37 -0.72 -22.69
C ALA A 148 20.23 -1.98 -22.55
N GLU A 149 21.38 -1.99 -23.26
CA GLU A 149 22.31 -3.13 -23.22
C GLU A 149 22.76 -3.44 -21.80
N GLY A 150 22.68 -4.70 -21.39
CA GLY A 150 23.08 -5.19 -20.08
C GLY A 150 22.05 -4.98 -18.97
N ILE A 151 20.89 -4.40 -19.27
CA ILE A 151 19.78 -4.26 -18.30
C ILE A 151 18.91 -5.50 -18.42
N ASP A 152 18.89 -6.28 -17.33
CA ASP A 152 18.01 -7.42 -17.14
C ASP A 152 17.41 -7.40 -15.72
N MET A 153 16.55 -8.34 -15.38
CA MET A 153 15.92 -8.39 -14.05
C MET A 153 16.92 -8.48 -12.90
N PRO A 154 18.00 -9.29 -12.95
CA PRO A 154 19.05 -9.26 -11.94
C PRO A 154 19.74 -7.89 -11.81
N TYR A 155 20.03 -7.23 -12.92
CA TYR A 155 20.59 -5.88 -12.89
C TYR A 155 19.63 -4.89 -12.23
N PHE A 156 18.37 -4.90 -12.65
CA PHE A 156 17.31 -4.05 -12.09
C PHE A 156 17.16 -4.26 -10.57
N HIS A 157 17.14 -5.50 -10.10
CA HIS A 157 17.07 -5.79 -8.67
C HIS A 157 18.30 -5.27 -7.88
N ASN A 158 19.50 -5.38 -8.44
CA ASN A 158 20.71 -4.84 -7.82
C ASN A 158 20.67 -3.30 -7.80
N TRP A 159 20.18 -2.68 -8.87
CA TRP A 159 20.00 -1.23 -8.93
C TRP A 159 19.00 -0.74 -7.89
N LEU A 160 17.88 -1.45 -7.68
CA LEU A 160 16.91 -1.12 -6.63
C LEU A 160 17.54 -1.16 -5.23
N ALA A 161 18.48 -2.08 -5.01
CA ALA A 161 19.16 -2.24 -3.72
C ALA A 161 20.22 -1.15 -3.44
N ASP A 162 20.54 -0.29 -4.42
CA ASP A 162 21.43 0.85 -4.22
C ASP A 162 20.84 1.83 -3.20
N ALA A 163 21.70 2.37 -2.35
CA ALA A 163 21.31 3.34 -1.32
C ALA A 163 20.61 4.59 -1.88
N ALA A 164 20.92 4.99 -3.12
CA ALA A 164 20.25 6.10 -3.81
C ALA A 164 18.75 5.82 -4.03
N ASN A 165 18.34 4.56 -4.07
CA ASN A 165 16.96 4.13 -4.28
C ASN A 165 16.26 3.68 -2.98
N ALA A 166 16.83 3.98 -1.80
CA ALA A 166 16.28 3.54 -0.51
C ALA A 166 14.80 3.90 -0.28
N GLY A 167 14.31 4.96 -0.94
CA GLY A 167 12.91 5.39 -0.90
C GLY A 167 12.02 4.84 -2.03
N ALA A 168 12.57 4.02 -2.93
CA ALA A 168 11.81 3.48 -4.05
C ALA A 168 10.83 2.39 -3.58
N VAL A 169 9.62 2.40 -4.14
CA VAL A 169 8.59 1.38 -3.97
C VAL A 169 8.25 0.81 -5.34
N VAL A 170 8.09 -0.50 -5.42
CA VAL A 170 7.88 -1.20 -6.69
C VAL A 170 6.63 -2.06 -6.66
N SER A 171 5.88 -2.01 -7.76
CA SER A 171 4.75 -2.89 -8.06
C SER A 171 5.09 -3.83 -9.21
N MET A 172 4.76 -5.11 -9.07
CA MET A 172 4.69 -6.04 -10.19
C MET A 172 3.39 -5.79 -10.94
N ASN A 173 3.47 -5.41 -12.22
CA ASN A 173 2.32 -4.98 -13.01
C ASN A 173 1.69 -6.14 -13.80
N HIS A 174 0.35 -6.15 -13.93
CA HIS A 174 -0.44 -7.11 -14.72
C HIS A 174 0.26 -8.48 -14.87
N PRO A 175 0.57 -9.16 -13.76
CA PRO A 175 1.55 -10.23 -13.73
C PRO A 175 1.00 -11.52 -14.35
N GLY A 176 1.38 -11.82 -15.60
CA GLY A 176 1.12 -13.12 -16.22
C GLY A 176 1.83 -14.27 -15.50
N LYS A 177 1.31 -15.49 -15.65
CA LYS A 177 1.83 -16.69 -14.91
C LYS A 177 3.29 -17.01 -15.18
N GLU A 178 3.81 -16.64 -16.34
CA GLU A 178 5.20 -16.91 -16.75
C GLU A 178 6.14 -15.72 -16.52
N GLN A 179 5.59 -14.57 -16.13
CA GLN A 179 6.38 -13.39 -15.86
C GLN A 179 7.19 -13.53 -14.57
N TYR A 180 8.25 -12.75 -14.44
CA TYR A 180 9.18 -12.80 -13.30
C TYR A 180 9.78 -14.20 -13.08
N GLY A 181 9.94 -15.00 -14.17
CA GLY A 181 10.35 -16.40 -14.08
C GLY A 181 9.37 -17.28 -13.29
N GLY A 182 8.05 -17.04 -13.44
CA GLY A 182 7.02 -17.65 -12.59
C GLY A 182 7.17 -17.24 -11.14
N PHE A 183 7.53 -15.97 -10.89
CA PHE A 183 7.84 -15.38 -9.58
C PHE A 183 9.09 -15.97 -8.88
N ALA A 184 9.90 -16.77 -9.59
CA ALA A 184 11.13 -17.33 -9.06
C ALA A 184 12.32 -16.35 -9.07
N CYS A 185 12.21 -15.19 -9.73
CA CYS A 185 13.20 -14.11 -9.69
C CYS A 185 13.25 -13.41 -8.31
N TYR A 186 13.18 -14.19 -7.24
CA TYR A 186 13.24 -13.68 -5.88
C TYR A 186 14.64 -13.19 -5.55
N ASN A 187 14.73 -11.97 -5.01
CA ASN A 187 15.96 -11.35 -4.57
C ASN A 187 15.76 -10.70 -3.20
N GLU A 188 16.51 -11.15 -2.20
CA GLU A 188 16.39 -10.66 -0.82
C GLU A 188 16.74 -9.17 -0.68
N GLN A 189 17.63 -8.65 -1.52
CA GLN A 189 18.07 -7.26 -1.47
C GLN A 189 17.03 -6.32 -2.13
N ALA A 190 16.37 -6.77 -3.20
CA ALA A 190 15.31 -6.02 -3.86
C ALA A 190 13.95 -6.15 -3.15
N ARG A 191 13.73 -7.23 -2.40
CA ARG A 191 12.47 -7.52 -1.70
C ARG A 191 11.93 -6.36 -0.85
N PRO A 192 12.74 -5.57 -0.14
CA PRO A 192 12.22 -4.42 0.62
C PRO A 192 11.55 -3.36 -0.25
N HIS A 193 11.92 -3.25 -1.52
CA HIS A 193 11.36 -2.31 -2.49
C HIS A 193 10.14 -2.88 -3.22
N ILE A 194 10.17 -4.17 -3.60
CA ILE A 194 9.09 -4.85 -4.34
C ILE A 194 8.00 -5.28 -3.35
N ARG A 195 7.07 -4.38 -3.09
CA ARG A 195 6.07 -4.51 -2.02
C ARG A 195 4.65 -4.59 -2.54
N LEU A 196 4.42 -4.32 -3.80
CA LEU A 196 3.11 -4.23 -4.41
C LEU A 196 3.00 -5.19 -5.61
N ILE A 197 1.77 -5.58 -5.91
CA ILE A 197 1.42 -6.37 -7.08
C ILE A 197 0.06 -5.91 -7.60
N GLU A 198 -0.04 -5.67 -8.88
CA GLU A 198 -1.35 -5.42 -9.49
C GLU A 198 -2.18 -6.69 -9.43
N LEU A 199 -3.18 -6.67 -8.60
CA LEU A 199 -4.20 -7.70 -8.56
C LEU A 199 -5.34 -7.35 -9.51
N ILE A 200 -5.55 -6.05 -9.73
CA ILE A 200 -6.50 -5.52 -10.72
C ILE A 200 -5.71 -4.62 -11.69
N ASN A 201 -5.78 -4.90 -12.99
CA ASN A 201 -5.29 -3.99 -14.03
C ASN A 201 -6.39 -3.81 -15.08
N GLY A 202 -6.81 -2.56 -15.30
CA GLY A 202 -7.99 -2.30 -16.09
C GLY A 202 -9.23 -3.01 -15.54
N THR A 203 -9.68 -4.06 -16.23
CA THR A 203 -10.79 -4.94 -15.81
C THR A 203 -10.33 -6.35 -15.46
N ASP A 204 -9.05 -6.65 -15.65
CA ASP A 204 -8.49 -7.98 -15.45
C ASP A 204 -8.16 -8.25 -13.99
N ASP A 205 -8.35 -9.53 -13.58
CA ASP A 205 -8.05 -10.03 -12.24
C ASP A 205 -6.81 -10.93 -12.28
N TYR A 206 -5.81 -10.58 -11.48
CA TYR A 206 -4.55 -11.32 -11.36
C TYR A 206 -4.41 -12.04 -10.02
N HIS A 207 -5.52 -12.41 -9.39
CA HIS A 207 -5.50 -13.07 -8.08
C HIS A 207 -4.69 -14.37 -8.07
N GLU A 208 -4.74 -15.18 -9.14
CA GLU A 208 -3.93 -16.41 -9.25
C GLU A 208 -2.42 -16.09 -9.24
N SER A 209 -2.02 -15.02 -9.91
CA SER A 209 -0.62 -14.56 -9.92
C SER A 209 -0.18 -14.01 -8.57
N PHE A 210 -1.08 -13.31 -7.87
CA PHE A 210 -0.85 -12.90 -6.48
C PHE A 210 -0.58 -14.10 -5.57
N LEU A 211 -1.40 -15.16 -5.65
CA LEU A 211 -1.19 -16.40 -4.91
C LEU A 211 0.14 -17.07 -5.25
N ALA A 212 0.52 -17.09 -6.53
CA ALA A 212 1.79 -17.64 -6.98
C ALA A 212 3.00 -16.85 -6.42
N ALA A 213 2.92 -15.51 -6.41
CA ALA A 213 3.94 -14.67 -5.79
C ALA A 213 4.09 -14.94 -4.29
N LEU A 214 2.97 -15.02 -3.55
CA LEU A 214 2.98 -15.34 -2.11
C LEU A 214 3.59 -16.73 -1.85
N ALA A 215 3.26 -17.73 -2.68
CA ALA A 215 3.80 -19.08 -2.56
C ALA A 215 5.33 -19.14 -2.80
N LYS A 216 5.89 -18.21 -3.58
CA LYS A 216 7.34 -18.05 -3.80
C LYS A 216 8.03 -17.20 -2.73
N GLY A 217 7.29 -16.72 -1.72
CA GLY A 217 7.84 -15.97 -0.59
C GLY A 217 7.86 -14.46 -0.77
N TRP A 218 7.31 -13.93 -1.87
CA TRP A 218 7.12 -12.49 -2.03
C TRP A 218 6.14 -11.97 -0.99
N LYS A 219 6.50 -10.87 -0.33
CA LYS A 219 5.63 -10.19 0.62
C LYS A 219 5.03 -8.95 -0.04
N VAL A 220 4.16 -9.20 -1.01
CA VAL A 220 3.50 -8.17 -1.81
C VAL A 220 2.06 -7.96 -1.38
N SER A 221 1.57 -6.75 -1.57
CA SER A 221 0.22 -6.32 -1.24
C SER A 221 -0.53 -5.89 -2.51
N PRO A 222 -1.83 -6.17 -2.62
CA PRO A 222 -2.59 -5.90 -3.81
C PRO A 222 -2.79 -4.40 -4.05
N VAL A 223 -2.67 -4.00 -5.32
CA VAL A 223 -3.02 -2.68 -5.84
C VAL A 223 -3.88 -2.83 -7.09
N ALA A 224 -4.54 -1.75 -7.48
CA ALA A 224 -5.29 -1.63 -8.73
C ALA A 224 -4.69 -0.53 -9.61
N GLY A 225 -4.32 -0.89 -10.83
CA GLY A 225 -3.80 0.00 -11.86
C GLY A 225 -4.77 0.13 -13.04
N CYS A 226 -4.95 1.34 -13.55
CA CYS A 226 -5.77 1.56 -14.74
C CYS A 226 -5.04 1.19 -16.03
N ASP A 227 -3.72 1.40 -16.05
CA ASP A 227 -2.86 1.19 -17.22
C ASP A 227 -3.39 1.93 -18.47
N ASN A 228 -3.97 3.10 -18.23
CA ASN A 228 -4.55 3.89 -19.31
C ASN A 228 -3.47 4.61 -20.11
N HIS A 229 -3.59 4.53 -21.43
CA HIS A 229 -2.71 5.18 -22.39
C HIS A 229 -3.33 6.45 -23.00
N ALA A 230 -4.35 6.99 -22.32
CA ALA A 230 -5.04 8.22 -22.66
C ALA A 230 -5.75 8.79 -21.44
N THR A 231 -6.09 10.08 -21.48
CA THR A 231 -6.80 10.76 -20.36
C THR A 231 -8.28 10.37 -20.27
N LYS A 232 -8.91 9.95 -21.38
CA LYS A 232 -10.36 9.65 -21.39
C LYS A 232 -10.79 8.59 -20.34
N PRO A 233 -10.05 7.50 -20.09
CA PRO A 233 -10.45 6.50 -19.09
C PRO A 233 -10.48 7.02 -17.65
N ILE A 234 -9.74 8.08 -17.31
CA ILE A 234 -9.57 8.55 -15.91
C ILE A 234 -10.92 8.79 -15.22
N ALA A 235 -11.88 9.39 -15.91
CA ALA A 235 -13.22 9.69 -15.37
C ALA A 235 -14.12 8.45 -15.27
N ALA A 236 -13.93 7.46 -16.14
CA ALA A 236 -14.81 6.31 -16.27
C ALA A 236 -14.35 5.10 -15.46
N TRP A 237 -13.05 5.02 -15.14
CA TRP A 237 -12.47 3.85 -14.47
C TRP A 237 -12.89 3.80 -13.00
N GLN A 238 -13.49 2.68 -12.59
CA GLN A 238 -14.02 2.50 -11.24
C GLN A 238 -13.01 1.89 -10.26
N PRO A 239 -12.16 0.91 -10.65
CA PRO A 239 -11.23 0.32 -9.70
C PRO A 239 -10.30 1.35 -9.04
N ARG A 240 -9.89 1.07 -7.81
CA ARG A 240 -8.99 1.93 -7.03
C ARG A 240 -8.01 1.09 -6.21
N THR A 241 -6.85 1.66 -5.98
CA THR A 241 -5.98 1.27 -4.88
C THR A 241 -6.35 2.09 -3.66
N GLY A 242 -6.74 1.41 -2.57
CA GLY A 242 -6.85 2.06 -1.27
C GLY A 242 -5.54 1.95 -0.50
N VAL A 243 -5.09 3.05 0.11
CA VAL A 243 -3.86 3.14 0.90
C VAL A 243 -4.19 3.60 2.32
N ALA A 244 -3.81 2.80 3.32
CA ALA A 244 -3.94 3.17 4.73
C ALA A 244 -2.70 3.95 5.20
N ALA A 245 -2.80 5.27 5.20
CA ALA A 245 -1.72 6.19 5.53
C ALA A 245 -2.11 7.16 6.66
N LYS A 246 -1.11 7.79 7.30
CA LYS A 246 -1.36 8.74 8.40
C LYS A 246 -1.89 10.08 7.89
N LYS A 247 -1.41 10.52 6.71
CA LYS A 247 -1.72 11.83 6.11
C LYS A 247 -1.80 11.71 4.60
N LEU A 248 -2.51 12.62 3.96
CA LEU A 248 -2.49 12.79 2.50
C LEU A 248 -1.25 13.62 2.11
N THR A 249 -0.09 12.99 2.16
CA THR A 249 1.17 13.53 1.65
C THR A 249 1.92 12.44 0.90
N ARG A 250 2.78 12.82 -0.04
CA ARG A 250 3.55 11.87 -0.86
C ARG A 250 4.38 10.93 0.02
N GLU A 251 5.04 11.46 1.04
CA GLU A 251 5.87 10.70 1.97
C GLU A 251 5.04 9.66 2.75
N SER A 252 3.85 10.07 3.24
CA SER A 252 3.00 9.18 4.03
C SER A 252 2.33 8.10 3.17
N LEU A 253 1.98 8.40 1.91
CA LEU A 253 1.46 7.42 0.97
C LEU A 253 2.55 6.42 0.55
N LEU A 254 3.73 6.89 0.19
CA LEU A 254 4.86 6.03 -0.20
C LEU A 254 5.31 5.14 0.97
N GLU A 255 5.37 5.67 2.19
CA GLU A 255 5.65 4.90 3.40
C GLU A 255 4.59 3.79 3.61
N ALA A 256 3.31 4.11 3.43
CA ALA A 256 2.24 3.13 3.54
C ALA A 256 2.31 2.05 2.44
N MET A 257 2.61 2.44 1.21
CA MET A 257 2.83 1.52 0.09
C MET A 257 4.05 0.60 0.35
N ALA A 258 5.17 1.16 0.82
CA ALA A 258 6.37 0.40 1.20
C ALA A 258 6.09 -0.57 2.36
N ALA A 259 5.23 -0.20 3.30
CA ALA A 259 4.77 -1.07 4.38
C ALA A 259 3.70 -2.09 3.93
N GLY A 260 3.24 -2.01 2.67
CA GLY A 260 2.21 -2.90 2.12
C GLY A 260 0.81 -2.67 2.69
N ARG A 261 0.51 -1.47 3.19
CA ARG A 261 -0.82 -1.13 3.72
C ARG A 261 -1.77 -0.69 2.61
N THR A 262 -2.05 -1.62 1.69
CA THR A 262 -2.88 -1.35 0.50
C THR A 262 -3.98 -2.39 0.34
N TYR A 263 -4.97 -2.07 -0.49
CA TYR A 263 -5.93 -3.02 -1.02
C TYR A 263 -6.31 -2.61 -2.44
N ALA A 264 -6.66 -3.60 -3.27
CA ALA A 264 -7.24 -3.41 -4.58
C ALA A 264 -8.75 -3.56 -4.51
N THR A 265 -9.49 -2.69 -5.18
CA THR A 265 -10.95 -2.78 -5.25
C THR A 265 -11.47 -2.41 -6.63
N TYR A 266 -12.52 -3.12 -7.09
CA TYR A 266 -13.28 -2.78 -8.29
C TYR A 266 -14.25 -1.62 -8.08
N ASP A 267 -14.46 -1.22 -6.85
CA ASP A 267 -15.31 -0.11 -6.47
C ASP A 267 -14.51 1.16 -6.22
N LYS A 268 -15.01 2.31 -6.72
CA LYS A 268 -14.31 3.60 -6.67
C LYS A 268 -14.11 4.16 -5.27
N ASN A 269 -14.93 3.75 -4.29
CA ASN A 269 -14.98 4.37 -2.97
C ASN A 269 -15.19 3.40 -1.81
N LEU A 270 -15.21 2.08 -2.04
CA LEU A 270 -15.22 1.07 -0.98
C LEU A 270 -14.03 1.27 -0.04
N ARG A 271 -14.30 1.44 1.23
CA ARG A 271 -13.32 1.64 2.31
C ARG A 271 -13.10 0.33 3.04
N LEU A 272 -11.85 -0.13 3.14
CA LEU A 272 -11.48 -1.38 3.79
C LEU A 272 -10.24 -1.20 4.65
N LEU A 273 -10.37 -1.47 5.94
CA LEU A 273 -9.27 -1.47 6.88
C LEU A 273 -9.42 -2.62 7.86
N TYR A 274 -8.35 -3.33 8.16
CA TYR A 274 -8.40 -4.36 9.17
C TYR A 274 -7.13 -4.44 10.00
N TYR A 275 -7.29 -5.00 11.19
CA TYR A 275 -6.21 -5.25 12.13
C TYR A 275 -6.24 -6.71 12.58
N VAL A 276 -5.06 -7.24 12.89
CA VAL A 276 -4.89 -8.56 13.52
C VAL A 276 -4.07 -8.35 14.79
N ASN A 277 -4.67 -8.64 15.96
CA ASN A 277 -4.03 -8.39 17.25
C ASN A 277 -3.46 -6.95 17.36
N ASN A 278 -4.22 -5.94 16.93
CA ASN A 278 -3.87 -4.51 16.83
C ASN A 278 -2.83 -4.15 15.74
N HIS A 279 -2.29 -5.09 15.00
CA HIS A 279 -1.41 -4.81 13.87
C HIS A 279 -2.25 -4.60 12.59
N VAL A 280 -2.00 -3.50 11.90
CA VAL A 280 -2.72 -3.15 10.67
C VAL A 280 -2.35 -4.10 9.52
N MET A 281 -3.23 -4.24 8.53
CA MET A 281 -2.93 -4.95 7.27
C MET A 281 -1.55 -4.53 6.71
N GLY A 282 -0.83 -5.46 6.08
CA GLY A 282 0.55 -5.27 5.61
C GLY A 282 1.62 -5.59 6.66
N SER A 283 1.25 -5.80 7.93
CA SER A 283 2.19 -6.06 9.02
C SER A 283 2.76 -7.47 9.03
N GLU A 284 3.94 -7.60 9.63
CA GLU A 284 4.53 -8.89 10.02
C GLU A 284 4.41 -9.07 11.54
N ILE A 285 3.72 -10.11 11.98
CA ILE A 285 3.37 -10.32 13.39
C ILE A 285 4.12 -11.49 13.98
N ARG A 286 4.71 -11.29 15.16
CA ARG A 286 5.20 -12.36 16.04
C ARG A 286 4.25 -12.50 17.20
N THR A 287 3.67 -13.68 17.37
CA THR A 287 2.79 -13.99 18.49
C THR A 287 2.85 -15.47 18.84
N SER A 288 2.75 -15.78 20.11
CA SER A 288 2.58 -17.16 20.63
C SER A 288 1.11 -17.51 20.86
N ALA A 289 0.18 -16.59 20.61
CA ALA A 289 -1.25 -16.85 20.79
C ALA A 289 -1.72 -17.95 19.82
N ASP A 290 -2.59 -18.86 20.30
CA ASP A 290 -3.19 -19.91 19.48
C ASP A 290 -4.30 -19.38 18.57
N GLU A 291 -4.87 -18.24 18.92
CA GLU A 291 -5.89 -17.54 18.15
C GLU A 291 -5.47 -16.11 17.83
N LEU A 292 -5.93 -15.63 16.69
CA LEU A 292 -5.76 -14.28 16.20
C LEU A 292 -7.10 -13.54 16.25
N THR A 293 -7.10 -12.32 16.77
CA THR A 293 -8.27 -11.45 16.75
C THR A 293 -8.21 -10.54 15.55
N PHE A 294 -9.17 -10.69 14.64
CA PHE A 294 -9.38 -9.79 13.51
C PHE A 294 -10.40 -8.73 13.90
N GLU A 295 -10.11 -7.48 13.57
CA GLU A 295 -11.02 -6.34 13.63
C GLU A 295 -11.08 -5.75 12.23
N ILE A 296 -12.23 -5.86 11.57
CA ILE A 296 -12.42 -5.53 10.16
C ILE A 296 -13.48 -4.43 10.06
N GLU A 297 -13.11 -3.35 9.40
CA GLU A 297 -13.97 -2.22 9.10
C GLU A 297 -14.08 -2.11 7.58
N ALA A 298 -15.30 -2.28 7.05
CA ALA A 298 -15.58 -2.13 5.63
C ALA A 298 -16.81 -1.25 5.44
N SER A 299 -16.77 -0.30 4.49
CA SER A 299 -17.92 0.55 4.22
C SER A 299 -17.92 1.10 2.81
N ASP A 300 -19.10 1.24 2.26
CA ASP A 300 -19.37 1.93 1.03
C ASP A 300 -20.22 3.17 1.30
N PRO A 301 -19.80 4.38 0.84
CA PRO A 301 -20.55 5.62 1.06
C PRO A 301 -21.78 5.77 0.16
N ASP A 302 -21.87 5.01 -0.95
CA ASP A 302 -23.00 5.09 -1.90
C ASP A 302 -24.22 4.34 -1.37
N THR A 303 -24.72 4.75 -0.20
CA THR A 303 -25.76 4.06 0.57
C THR A 303 -27.12 3.98 -0.12
N SER A 304 -27.33 4.74 -1.19
CA SER A 304 -28.54 4.68 -2.03
C SER A 304 -28.50 3.56 -3.06
N ASP A 305 -27.32 3.00 -3.38
CA ASP A 305 -27.18 1.90 -4.30
C ASP A 305 -27.13 0.55 -3.54
N ALA A 306 -28.15 -0.27 -3.76
CA ALA A 306 -28.23 -1.58 -3.10
C ALA A 306 -27.16 -2.56 -3.60
N SER A 307 -26.58 -2.33 -4.77
CA SER A 307 -25.52 -3.16 -5.35
C SER A 307 -24.18 -2.99 -4.62
N ASP A 308 -23.98 -1.87 -3.91
CA ASP A 308 -22.77 -1.57 -3.14
C ASP A 308 -22.82 -2.10 -1.70
N ARG A 309 -23.93 -2.79 -1.32
CA ARG A 309 -23.96 -3.45 -0.02
C ARG A 309 -22.94 -4.55 0.06
N ILE A 310 -22.19 -4.55 1.15
CA ILE A 310 -21.28 -5.64 1.52
C ILE A 310 -22.13 -6.85 1.88
N VAL A 311 -21.95 -7.96 1.17
CA VAL A 311 -22.73 -9.19 1.38
C VAL A 311 -21.91 -10.31 2.00
N ARG A 312 -20.58 -10.29 1.87
CA ARG A 312 -19.71 -11.30 2.48
C ARG A 312 -18.29 -10.74 2.66
N ILE A 313 -17.65 -11.15 3.76
CA ILE A 313 -16.21 -10.97 4.00
C ILE A 313 -15.62 -12.33 4.32
N GLU A 314 -14.48 -12.64 3.69
CA GLU A 314 -13.71 -13.86 3.90
C GLU A 314 -12.34 -13.52 4.45
N ILE A 315 -11.91 -14.23 5.50
CA ILE A 315 -10.52 -14.28 5.93
C ILE A 315 -9.88 -15.48 5.25
N VAL A 316 -8.84 -15.24 4.47
CA VAL A 316 -8.22 -16.23 3.60
C VAL A 316 -6.77 -16.43 3.99
N GLY A 317 -6.32 -17.68 4.05
CA GLY A 317 -4.94 -18.07 4.33
C GLY A 317 -4.22 -18.64 3.10
N GLU A 318 -3.13 -19.38 3.34
CA GLU A 318 -2.31 -19.99 2.30
C GLU A 318 -3.14 -20.80 1.30
N GLY A 319 -2.77 -20.72 0.02
CA GLY A 319 -3.41 -21.48 -1.05
C GLY A 319 -4.88 -21.12 -1.26
N ASN A 320 -5.28 -19.89 -0.96
CA ASN A 320 -6.66 -19.42 -1.10
C ASN A 320 -7.67 -20.11 -0.15
N ARG A 321 -7.19 -20.66 0.97
CA ARG A 321 -8.04 -21.35 1.94
C ARG A 321 -8.86 -20.35 2.75
N VAL A 322 -10.18 -20.41 2.67
CA VAL A 322 -11.07 -19.65 3.56
C VAL A 322 -10.94 -20.18 4.99
N VAL A 323 -10.54 -19.32 5.92
CA VAL A 323 -10.36 -19.64 7.35
C VAL A 323 -11.60 -19.26 8.14
N ALA A 324 -12.22 -18.13 7.81
CA ALA A 324 -13.49 -17.69 8.35
C ALA A 324 -14.24 -16.88 7.30
N SER A 325 -15.55 -16.88 7.37
CA SER A 325 -16.45 -16.14 6.49
C SER A 325 -17.68 -15.71 7.24
N GLU A 326 -18.20 -14.53 6.94
CA GLU A 326 -19.45 -14.00 7.48
C GLU A 326 -20.24 -13.29 6.39
N THR A 327 -21.57 -13.36 6.49
CA THR A 327 -22.50 -12.75 5.53
C THR A 327 -23.17 -11.53 6.13
N PHE A 328 -23.39 -10.53 5.31
CA PHE A 328 -23.92 -9.23 5.68
C PHE A 328 -24.99 -8.78 4.67
N SER A 329 -25.64 -7.67 4.94
CA SER A 329 -26.47 -6.93 3.99
C SER A 329 -26.47 -5.45 4.38
N ALA A 330 -25.29 -4.82 4.31
CA ALA A 330 -25.09 -3.48 4.84
C ALA A 330 -24.02 -2.72 4.02
N HIS A 331 -24.14 -1.39 3.98
CA HIS A 331 -23.10 -0.52 3.42
C HIS A 331 -21.97 -0.23 4.42
N ARG A 332 -22.12 -0.63 5.69
CA ARG A 332 -21.08 -0.55 6.70
C ARG A 332 -21.09 -1.83 7.54
N VAL A 333 -19.91 -2.40 7.70
CA VAL A 333 -19.65 -3.61 8.48
C VAL A 333 -18.48 -3.33 9.41
N ASP A 334 -18.71 -3.60 10.71
CA ASP A 334 -17.68 -3.68 11.74
C ASP A 334 -17.70 -5.13 12.27
N TRP A 335 -16.73 -5.96 11.80
CA TRP A 335 -16.69 -7.37 12.15
C TRP A 335 -15.47 -7.71 12.99
N LYS A 336 -15.72 -8.24 14.20
CA LYS A 336 -14.68 -8.73 15.09
C LYS A 336 -14.80 -10.23 15.28
N VAL A 337 -13.74 -10.97 14.97
CA VAL A 337 -13.73 -12.42 15.00
C VAL A 337 -12.38 -12.96 15.45
N ARG A 338 -12.39 -14.13 16.10
CA ARG A 338 -11.18 -14.90 16.40
C ARG A 338 -11.06 -16.07 15.45
N VAL A 339 -9.86 -16.30 14.95
CA VAL A 339 -9.55 -17.45 14.10
C VAL A 339 -8.31 -18.16 14.63
N PRO A 340 -8.23 -19.49 14.49
CA PRO A 340 -7.02 -20.25 14.86
C PRO A 340 -5.80 -19.74 14.08
N ARG A 341 -4.68 -19.59 14.78
CA ARG A 341 -3.39 -19.36 14.15
C ARG A 341 -2.91 -20.66 13.51
N GLY A 342 -2.55 -20.63 12.23
CA GLY A 342 -2.12 -21.84 11.53
C GLY A 342 -1.72 -21.61 10.07
N GLN A 343 -1.79 -20.36 9.62
CA GLN A 343 -1.37 -19.97 8.27
C GLN A 343 -0.10 -19.10 8.35
N LYS A 344 0.70 -19.06 7.28
CA LYS A 344 1.85 -18.15 7.20
C LYS A 344 1.43 -16.71 6.97
N TYR A 345 0.27 -16.52 6.35
CA TYR A 345 -0.34 -15.21 6.14
C TYR A 345 -1.87 -15.31 6.10
N TYR A 346 -2.51 -14.15 6.28
CA TYR A 346 -3.96 -13.99 6.16
C TYR A 346 -4.24 -12.70 5.39
N TYR A 347 -5.21 -12.73 4.48
CA TYR A 347 -5.71 -11.56 3.78
C TYR A 347 -7.24 -11.60 3.71
N LEU A 348 -7.87 -10.51 3.24
CA LEU A 348 -9.32 -10.46 3.14
C LEU A 348 -9.78 -10.42 1.69
N LYS A 349 -10.94 -11.04 1.45
CA LYS A 349 -11.79 -10.80 0.29
C LYS A 349 -13.09 -10.20 0.76
N VAL A 350 -13.54 -9.14 0.09
CA VAL A 350 -14.83 -8.49 0.33
C VAL A 350 -15.69 -8.63 -0.91
N TYR A 351 -16.95 -8.95 -0.72
CA TYR A 351 -17.94 -9.13 -1.78
C TYR A 351 -19.07 -8.14 -1.59
N SER A 352 -19.46 -7.45 -2.65
CA SER A 352 -20.65 -6.61 -2.69
C SER A 352 -21.80 -7.31 -3.44
N ALA A 353 -22.98 -6.76 -3.33
CA ALA A 353 -24.18 -7.33 -3.97
C ALA A 353 -24.16 -7.22 -5.50
N SER A 354 -23.23 -6.46 -6.07
CA SER A 354 -23.07 -6.29 -7.52
C SER A 354 -22.48 -7.51 -8.24
N SER A 355 -21.78 -8.42 -7.51
CA SER A 355 -21.04 -9.52 -8.14
C SER A 355 -20.85 -10.71 -7.21
N ASP A 356 -20.84 -11.92 -7.80
CA ASP A 356 -20.42 -13.15 -7.10
C ASP A 356 -18.90 -13.25 -6.91
N ALA A 357 -18.12 -12.46 -7.68
CA ALA A 357 -16.67 -12.34 -7.52
C ALA A 357 -16.31 -11.33 -6.41
N PRO A 358 -15.13 -11.43 -5.81
CA PRO A 358 -14.68 -10.45 -4.83
C PRO A 358 -14.64 -9.03 -5.41
N THR A 359 -15.19 -8.06 -4.70
CA THR A 359 -15.12 -6.65 -5.02
C THR A 359 -13.80 -6.04 -4.58
N ALA A 360 -13.20 -6.57 -3.50
CA ALA A 360 -11.91 -6.09 -3.01
C ALA A 360 -11.05 -7.20 -2.41
N TYR A 361 -9.72 -6.96 -2.46
CA TYR A 361 -8.68 -7.80 -1.90
C TYR A 361 -7.73 -6.95 -1.04
N ALA A 362 -7.65 -7.24 0.25
CA ALA A 362 -6.75 -6.49 1.15
C ALA A 362 -5.35 -7.11 1.24
N ALA A 363 -4.40 -6.29 1.66
CA ALA A 363 -3.04 -6.72 1.93
C ALA A 363 -2.97 -7.87 2.93
N PRO A 364 -2.04 -8.83 2.78
CA PRO A 364 -1.81 -9.84 3.80
C PRO A 364 -1.22 -9.27 5.10
N VAL A 365 -1.49 -9.97 6.19
CA VAL A 365 -0.71 -9.93 7.43
C VAL A 365 0.09 -11.22 7.50
N TRP A 366 1.41 -11.12 7.71
CA TRP A 366 2.31 -12.28 7.74
C TRP A 366 2.64 -12.69 9.17
N MET A 367 2.65 -14.00 9.41
CA MET A 367 3.06 -14.58 10.69
C MET A 367 4.56 -14.93 10.64
N LYS A 368 5.30 -14.50 11.67
CA LYS A 368 6.74 -14.77 11.85
C LYS A 368 7.00 -15.84 12.93
#